data_14124b8406f5a616ac4e5507bee0dbc9
#
_entry.id   14124b8406f5a616ac4e5507bee0dbc9
#
_cell.length_a   1.000
_cell.length_b   1.000
_cell.length_c   1.000
_cell.angle_alpha   90.00
_cell.angle_beta   90.00
_cell.angle_gamma   90.00
#
_symmetry.space_group_name_H-M   'P 1'
#
loop_
_entity.id
_entity.type
_entity.pdbx_description
1 polymer ?
#
loop_
_entity_poly.entity_id
_entity_poly.type
_entity_poly.pdbx_seq_one_letter_code
_entity_poly.pdbx_strand_id
1 'polypeptide(L)'
;SKLGNDILFALQDAALELKKEADLNAKKFEDEELELTQKREVLAKKDFNELADDFDKRVQKTRNFYDLKDSQLRDSLEKWKKNFIELSGRIIQPIMLDYQAFIVLDSSQIDLFFDNRIDITEQVILELDKLYKSDPKYLEVILGK
;
A
#
# COMPACT_ATOMS: atom_id res chain seq x y z
N SER A 1 1.41 -11.72 12.82
CA SER A 1 2.75 -12.25 12.51
C SER A 1 3.71 -11.11 12.21
N LYS A 2 4.99 -11.35 12.44
CA LYS A 2 6.06 -10.40 12.12
C LYS A 2 6.05 -10.08 10.62
N LEU A 3 5.91 -11.08 9.76
CA LEU A 3 5.82 -10.90 8.31
C LEU A 3 4.70 -9.91 7.92
N GLY A 4 3.49 -10.09 8.47
CA GLY A 4 2.37 -9.21 8.18
C GLY A 4 2.61 -7.77 8.63
N ASN A 5 3.22 -7.59 9.80
CA ASN A 5 3.55 -6.26 10.32
C ASN A 5 4.62 -5.55 9.49
N ASP A 6 5.69 -6.26 9.10
CA ASP A 6 6.77 -5.69 8.28
C ASP A 6 6.26 -5.24 6.91
N ILE A 7 5.32 -5.99 6.30
CA ILE A 7 4.69 -5.61 5.03
C ILE A 7 3.80 -4.38 5.20
N LEU A 8 2.92 -4.38 6.20
CA LEU A 8 2.04 -3.24 6.47
C LEU A 8 2.84 -1.98 6.73
N PHE A 9 3.91 -2.08 7.50
CA PHE A 9 4.79 -0.96 7.77
C PHE A 9 5.44 -0.42 6.49
N ALA A 10 5.98 -1.31 5.64
CA ALA A 10 6.59 -0.91 4.37
C ALA A 10 5.60 -0.21 3.41
N LEU A 11 4.35 -0.67 3.36
CA LEU A 11 3.30 -0.05 2.54
C LEU A 11 2.84 1.29 3.11
N GLN A 12 2.72 1.41 4.43
CA GLN A 12 2.38 2.67 5.09
C GLN A 12 3.48 3.71 4.91
N ASP A 13 4.74 3.31 5.03
CA ASP A 13 5.89 4.19 4.81
C ASP A 13 5.93 4.70 3.36
N ALA A 14 5.75 3.80 2.39
CA ALA A 14 5.65 4.17 0.97
C ALA A 14 4.49 5.15 0.69
N ALA A 15 3.33 4.95 1.31
CA ALA A 15 2.19 5.86 1.18
C ALA A 15 2.48 7.25 1.78
N LEU A 16 3.14 7.27 2.94
CA LEU A 16 3.52 8.52 3.60
C LEU A 16 4.53 9.32 2.78
N GLU A 17 5.56 8.65 2.25
CA GLU A 17 6.55 9.29 1.39
C GLU A 17 5.93 9.83 0.10
N LEU A 18 5.06 9.05 -0.56
CA LEU A 18 4.33 9.50 -1.75
C LEU A 18 3.51 10.76 -1.45
N LYS A 19 2.82 10.79 -0.31
CA LYS A 19 2.04 11.95 0.11
C LYS A 19 2.92 13.17 0.35
N LYS A 20 4.04 13.02 1.07
CA LYS A 20 4.99 14.12 1.31
C LYS A 20 5.53 14.71 0.02
N GLU A 21 5.89 13.87 -0.96
CA GLU A 21 6.35 14.32 -2.26
C GLU A 21 5.25 15.07 -3.03
N ALA A 22 4.02 14.56 -3.02
CA ALA A 22 2.88 15.20 -3.66
C ALA A 22 2.59 16.57 -3.04
N ASP A 23 2.56 16.68 -1.71
CA ASP A 23 2.33 17.93 -0.97
C ASP A 23 3.43 18.97 -1.27
N LEU A 24 4.70 18.52 -1.33
CA LEU A 24 5.82 19.39 -1.68
C LEU A 24 5.71 19.94 -3.11
N ASN A 25 5.32 19.10 -4.08
CA ASN A 25 5.11 19.53 -5.45
C ASN A 25 3.89 20.44 -5.59
N ALA A 26 2.80 20.17 -4.86
CA ALA A 26 1.62 21.04 -4.84
C ALA A 26 2.01 22.44 -4.37
N LYS A 27 2.78 22.54 -3.29
CA LYS A 27 3.26 23.84 -2.77
C LYS A 27 4.14 24.60 -3.78
N LYS A 28 5.03 23.89 -4.49
CA LYS A 28 5.83 24.51 -5.55
C LYS A 28 4.98 25.07 -6.68
N PHE A 29 3.91 24.37 -7.06
CA PHE A 29 2.97 24.86 -8.07
C PHE A 29 2.15 26.05 -7.57
N GLU A 30 1.74 26.08 -6.30
CA GLU A 30 1.09 27.24 -5.70
C GLU A 30 1.99 28.51 -5.76
N ASP A 31 3.25 28.37 -5.40
CA ASP A 31 4.23 29.46 -5.45
C ASP A 31 4.44 29.93 -6.91
N GLU A 32 4.57 29.01 -7.87
CA GLU A 32 4.74 29.32 -9.29
C GLU A 32 3.50 29.97 -9.90
N GLU A 33 2.29 29.52 -9.51
CA GLU A 33 1.02 30.14 -9.95
C GLU A 33 0.91 31.58 -9.48
N LEU A 34 1.36 31.85 -8.25
CA LEU A 34 1.42 33.22 -7.71
C LEU A 34 2.37 34.10 -8.54
N GLU A 35 3.56 33.60 -8.89
CA GLU A 35 4.51 34.30 -9.76
C GLU A 35 3.93 34.56 -11.18
N LEU A 36 3.27 33.57 -11.75
CA LEU A 36 2.61 33.71 -13.06
C LEU A 36 1.52 34.78 -13.03
N THR A 37 0.76 34.82 -11.95
CA THR A 37 -0.29 35.85 -11.78
C THR A 37 0.32 37.27 -11.79
N GLN A 38 1.47 37.47 -11.16
CA GLN A 38 2.18 38.76 -11.17
C GLN A 38 2.72 39.09 -12.58
N LYS A 39 3.20 38.10 -13.31
CA LYS A 39 3.72 38.28 -14.70
C LYS A 39 2.64 38.62 -15.70
N ARG A 40 1.38 38.32 -15.40
CA ARG A 40 0.24 38.64 -16.31
C ARG A 40 0.10 40.13 -16.63
N GLU A 41 0.48 40.98 -15.68
CA GLU A 41 0.38 42.43 -15.84
C GLU A 41 1.54 43.06 -16.64
N VAL A 42 2.66 42.33 -16.75
CA VAL A 42 3.93 42.87 -17.28
C VAL A 42 4.29 42.24 -18.64
N LEU A 43 3.81 41.02 -18.92
CA LEU A 43 4.13 40.29 -20.14
C LEU A 43 3.15 40.60 -21.29
N ALA A 44 3.64 40.47 -22.52
CA ALA A 44 2.76 40.45 -23.68
C ALA A 44 1.80 39.23 -23.59
N LYS A 45 0.56 39.41 -24.03
CA LYS A 45 -0.48 38.37 -23.91
C LYS A 45 -0.07 37.02 -24.52
N LYS A 46 0.69 37.03 -25.61
CA LYS A 46 1.18 35.80 -26.25
C LYS A 46 2.14 35.06 -25.35
N ASP A 47 3.15 35.75 -24.80
CA ASP A 47 4.20 35.18 -23.97
C ASP A 47 3.63 34.66 -22.65
N PHE A 48 2.66 35.38 -22.07
CA PHE A 48 1.94 34.90 -20.87
C PHE A 48 1.16 33.61 -21.15
N ASN A 49 0.44 33.53 -22.28
CA ASN A 49 -0.34 32.34 -22.63
C ASN A 49 0.57 31.13 -22.83
N GLU A 50 1.73 31.28 -23.47
CA GLU A 50 2.70 30.20 -23.63
C GLU A 50 3.20 29.68 -22.27
N LEU A 51 3.49 30.56 -21.32
CA LEU A 51 3.93 30.17 -19.94
C LEU A 51 2.79 29.51 -19.17
N ALA A 52 1.56 30.02 -19.26
CA ALA A 52 0.40 29.43 -18.60
C ALA A 52 0.10 28.03 -19.14
N ASP A 53 0.12 27.84 -20.45
CA ASP A 53 -0.08 26.53 -21.10
C ASP A 53 0.98 25.51 -20.68
N ASP A 54 2.26 25.92 -20.57
CA ASP A 54 3.33 25.06 -20.08
C ASP A 54 3.13 24.69 -18.62
N PHE A 55 2.78 25.65 -17.79
CA PHE A 55 2.46 25.44 -16.38
C PHE A 55 1.32 24.41 -16.22
N ASP A 56 0.19 24.61 -16.91
CA ASP A 56 -0.95 23.72 -16.85
C ASP A 56 -0.59 22.29 -17.27
N LYS A 57 0.21 22.13 -18.33
CA LYS A 57 0.70 20.81 -18.78
C LYS A 57 1.57 20.13 -17.71
N ARG A 58 2.44 20.88 -17.04
CA ARG A 58 3.29 20.33 -15.95
C ARG A 58 2.47 19.93 -14.74
N VAL A 59 1.51 20.77 -14.34
CA VAL A 59 0.57 20.46 -13.25
C VAL A 59 -0.20 19.17 -13.56
N GLN A 60 -0.79 19.08 -14.77
CA GLN A 60 -1.57 17.91 -15.16
C GLN A 60 -0.71 16.63 -15.22
N LYS A 61 0.50 16.73 -15.80
CA LYS A 61 1.44 15.60 -15.85
C LYS A 61 1.81 15.11 -14.45
N THR A 62 2.05 16.05 -13.54
CA THR A 62 2.42 15.72 -12.15
C THR A 62 1.26 15.09 -11.40
N ARG A 63 0.03 15.60 -11.55
CA ARG A 63 -1.18 14.98 -10.98
C ARG A 63 -1.35 13.55 -11.47
N ASN A 64 -1.32 13.33 -12.77
CA ASN A 64 -1.44 12.00 -13.37
C ASN A 64 -0.36 11.04 -12.87
N PHE A 65 0.86 11.53 -12.64
CA PHE A 65 1.95 10.73 -12.07
C PHE A 65 1.62 10.25 -10.65
N TYR A 66 1.14 11.14 -9.77
CA TYR A 66 0.80 10.77 -8.39
C TYR A 66 -0.46 9.89 -8.31
N ASP A 67 -1.46 10.15 -9.16
CA ASP A 67 -2.66 9.29 -9.26
C ASP A 67 -2.29 7.87 -9.67
N LEU A 68 -1.38 7.72 -10.64
CA LEU A 68 -0.86 6.41 -11.05
C LEU A 68 -0.09 5.71 -9.93
N LYS A 69 0.76 6.44 -9.21
CA LYS A 69 1.53 5.90 -8.07
C LYS A 69 0.63 5.44 -6.93
N ASP A 70 -0.40 6.22 -6.61
CA ASP A 70 -1.38 5.87 -5.60
C ASP A 70 -2.19 4.62 -5.99
N SER A 71 -2.62 4.53 -7.26
CA SER A 71 -3.26 3.33 -7.80
C SER A 71 -2.36 2.10 -7.69
N GLN A 72 -1.09 2.20 -8.10
CA GLN A 72 -0.11 1.11 -8.00
C GLN A 72 0.10 0.65 -6.56
N LEU A 73 0.10 1.58 -5.60
CA LEU A 73 0.23 1.25 -4.19
C LEU A 73 -0.99 0.50 -3.66
N ARG A 74 -2.19 0.92 -4.04
CA ARG A 74 -3.44 0.20 -3.72
C ARG A 74 -3.47 -1.20 -4.32
N ASP A 75 -3.11 -1.33 -5.58
CA ASP A 75 -3.02 -2.64 -6.27
C ASP A 75 -2.02 -3.56 -5.57
N SER A 76 -0.89 -3.02 -5.11
CA SER A 76 0.11 -3.76 -4.34
C SER A 76 -0.45 -4.24 -3.00
N LEU A 77 -1.26 -3.42 -2.32
CA LEU A 77 -1.93 -3.78 -1.07
C LEU A 77 -2.92 -4.93 -1.27
N GLU A 78 -3.75 -4.86 -2.31
CA GLU A 78 -4.73 -5.92 -2.60
C GLU A 78 -4.03 -7.23 -3.01
N LYS A 79 -2.98 -7.13 -3.83
CA LYS A 79 -2.16 -8.28 -4.20
C LYS A 79 -1.50 -8.93 -2.99
N TRP A 80 -0.96 -8.10 -2.08
CA TRP A 80 -0.40 -8.58 -0.83
C TRP A 80 -1.44 -9.34 0.00
N LYS A 81 -2.62 -8.76 0.22
CA LYS A 81 -3.69 -9.42 0.99
C LYS A 81 -4.01 -10.80 0.43
N LYS A 82 -4.18 -10.88 -0.90
CA LYS A 82 -4.46 -12.15 -1.59
C LYS A 82 -3.34 -13.17 -1.36
N ASN A 83 -2.08 -12.79 -1.61
CA ASN A 83 -0.92 -13.68 -1.47
C ASN A 83 -0.72 -14.12 -0.01
N PHE A 84 -0.99 -13.23 0.95
CA PHE A 84 -0.90 -13.54 2.37
C PHE A 84 -1.98 -14.56 2.80
N ILE A 85 -3.20 -14.43 2.30
CA ILE A 85 -4.28 -15.40 2.54
C ILE A 85 -3.91 -16.77 1.96
N GLU A 86 -3.36 -16.82 0.74
CA GLU A 86 -2.92 -18.07 0.11
C GLU A 86 -1.79 -18.74 0.90
N LEU A 87 -0.80 -17.96 1.36
CA LEU A 87 0.28 -18.47 2.21
C LEU A 87 -0.25 -19.00 3.54
N SER A 88 -1.12 -18.24 4.19
CA SER A 88 -1.76 -18.65 5.45
C SER A 88 -2.55 -19.95 5.27
N GLY A 89 -3.28 -20.10 4.16
CA GLY A 89 -4.01 -21.33 3.85
C GLY A 89 -3.13 -22.57 3.77
N ARG A 90 -1.93 -22.44 3.20
CA ARG A 90 -0.95 -23.55 3.15
C ARG A 90 -0.45 -23.96 4.53
N ILE A 91 -0.37 -23.02 5.46
CA ILE A 91 0.03 -23.27 6.86
C ILE A 91 -1.13 -23.83 7.67
N ILE A 92 -2.33 -23.31 7.47
CA ILE A 92 -3.54 -23.74 8.18
C ILE A 92 -3.92 -25.17 7.81
N GLN A 93 -3.74 -25.58 6.56
CA GLN A 93 -4.16 -26.91 6.09
C GLN A 93 -3.59 -28.09 6.89
N PRO A 94 -2.28 -28.22 7.16
CA PRO A 94 -1.76 -29.27 8.03
C PRO A 94 -2.26 -29.16 9.46
N ILE A 95 -2.41 -27.97 10.01
CA ILE A 95 -2.95 -27.76 11.35
C ILE A 95 -4.40 -28.26 11.44
N MET A 96 -5.22 -27.98 10.43
CA MET A 96 -6.59 -28.53 10.35
C MET A 96 -6.60 -30.07 10.41
N LEU A 97 -5.68 -30.73 9.72
CA LEU A 97 -5.58 -32.19 9.73
C LEU A 97 -5.24 -32.71 11.14
N ASP A 98 -4.31 -32.08 11.84
CA ASP A 98 -3.92 -32.44 13.20
C ASP A 98 -5.09 -32.31 14.20
N TYR A 99 -5.92 -31.28 14.03
CA TYR A 99 -7.13 -31.06 14.84
C TYR A 99 -8.35 -31.84 14.34
N GLN A 100 -8.26 -32.57 13.23
CA GLN A 100 -9.39 -33.21 12.55
C GLN A 100 -10.53 -32.20 12.25
N ALA A 101 -10.16 -30.95 12.00
CA ALA A 101 -11.09 -29.87 11.74
C ALA A 101 -11.51 -29.86 10.26
N PHE A 102 -12.78 -29.61 9.99
CA PHE A 102 -13.33 -29.47 8.64
C PHE A 102 -13.41 -28.02 8.20
N ILE A 103 -13.44 -27.08 9.14
CA ILE A 103 -13.63 -25.65 8.89
C ILE A 103 -12.72 -24.87 9.83
N VAL A 104 -12.09 -23.81 9.33
CA VAL A 104 -11.44 -22.77 10.13
C VAL A 104 -12.17 -21.46 9.85
N LEU A 105 -12.54 -20.76 10.91
CA LEU A 105 -13.28 -19.51 10.85
C LEU A 105 -12.41 -18.38 11.41
N ASP A 106 -12.50 -17.21 10.79
CA ASP A 106 -11.94 -15.99 11.36
C ASP A 106 -12.88 -15.44 12.43
N SER A 107 -12.47 -15.59 13.70
CA SER A 107 -13.27 -15.17 14.85
C SER A 107 -13.43 -13.64 14.92
N SER A 108 -12.61 -12.86 14.23
CA SER A 108 -12.73 -11.41 14.20
C SER A 108 -13.91 -10.92 13.36
N GLN A 109 -14.44 -11.76 12.47
CA GLN A 109 -15.52 -11.45 11.54
C GLN A 109 -16.88 -11.95 11.99
N ILE A 110 -16.93 -12.75 13.04
CA ILE A 110 -18.14 -13.45 13.47
C ILE A 110 -18.19 -13.47 15.00
N ASP A 111 -19.35 -13.13 15.57
CA ASP A 111 -19.59 -13.32 17.02
C ASP A 111 -19.73 -14.80 17.34
N LEU A 112 -18.64 -15.42 17.76
CA LEU A 112 -18.58 -16.83 18.10
C LEU A 112 -18.24 -17.02 19.58
N PHE A 113 -18.95 -17.95 20.22
CA PHE A 113 -18.56 -18.51 21.52
C PHE A 113 -17.83 -19.82 21.27
N PHE A 114 -16.56 -19.90 21.60
CA PHE A 114 -15.76 -21.11 21.40
C PHE A 114 -14.80 -21.33 22.58
N ASP A 115 -14.35 -22.56 22.71
CA ASP A 115 -13.34 -22.92 23.68
C ASP A 115 -11.94 -22.50 23.17
N ASN A 116 -11.19 -21.74 23.97
CA ASN A 116 -9.87 -21.25 23.59
C ASN A 116 -8.88 -22.38 23.20
N ARG A 117 -9.16 -23.63 23.58
CA ARG A 117 -8.33 -24.77 23.19
C ARG A 117 -8.37 -25.09 21.70
N ILE A 118 -9.38 -24.60 20.99
CA ILE A 118 -9.51 -24.73 19.52
C ILE A 118 -9.01 -23.52 18.75
N ASP A 119 -8.53 -22.47 19.44
CA ASP A 119 -7.92 -21.30 18.81
C ASP A 119 -6.51 -21.65 18.33
N ILE A 120 -6.33 -21.68 17.01
CA ILE A 120 -5.07 -21.99 16.37
C ILE A 120 -4.28 -20.74 15.93
N THR A 121 -4.74 -19.55 16.28
CA THR A 121 -4.15 -18.28 15.84
C THR A 121 -2.66 -18.18 16.15
N GLU A 122 -2.26 -18.45 17.39
CA GLU A 122 -0.85 -18.39 17.79
C GLU A 122 0.00 -19.43 17.05
N GLN A 123 -0.53 -20.63 16.84
CA GLN A 123 0.17 -21.68 16.10
C GLN A 123 0.42 -21.27 14.65
N VAL A 124 -0.59 -20.70 13.98
CA VAL A 124 -0.45 -20.18 12.60
C VAL A 124 0.58 -19.05 12.55
N ILE A 125 0.55 -18.12 13.52
CA ILE A 125 1.52 -17.02 13.62
C ILE A 125 2.94 -17.56 13.78
N LEU A 126 3.15 -18.53 14.64
CA LEU A 126 4.48 -19.13 14.85
C LEU A 126 5.02 -19.81 13.59
N GLU A 127 4.20 -20.53 12.86
CA GLU A 127 4.62 -21.18 11.60
C GLU A 127 4.91 -20.13 10.50
N LEU A 128 4.10 -19.08 10.38
CA LEU A 128 4.39 -17.94 9.48
C LEU A 128 5.73 -17.28 9.81
N ASP A 129 5.99 -17.04 11.10
CA ASP A 129 7.22 -16.37 11.53
C ASP A 129 8.46 -17.28 11.38
N LYS A 130 8.31 -18.61 11.54
CA LYS A 130 9.38 -19.59 11.21
C LYS A 130 9.71 -19.56 9.72
N LEU A 131 8.68 -19.60 8.88
CA LEU A 131 8.84 -19.54 7.42
C LEU A 131 9.56 -18.27 6.98
N TYR A 132 9.15 -17.13 7.51
CA TYR A 132 9.78 -15.84 7.22
C TYR A 132 11.24 -15.75 7.68
N LYS A 133 11.56 -16.35 8.83
CA LYS A 133 12.95 -16.42 9.31
C LYS A 133 13.83 -17.33 8.47
N SER A 134 13.27 -18.42 7.94
CA SER A 134 14.01 -19.39 7.12
C SER A 134 14.35 -18.84 5.74
N ASP A 135 13.50 -18.02 5.13
CA ASP A 135 13.72 -17.37 3.85
C ASP A 135 13.05 -15.99 3.78
N PRO A 136 13.81 -14.90 4.01
CA PRO A 136 13.28 -13.54 3.91
C PRO A 136 12.73 -13.16 2.53
N LYS A 137 13.05 -13.94 1.46
CA LYS A 137 12.49 -13.73 0.12
C LYS A 137 10.99 -13.92 0.05
N TYR A 138 10.38 -14.57 1.05
CA TYR A 138 8.91 -14.61 1.15
C TYR A 138 8.27 -13.22 1.15
N LEU A 139 8.97 -12.20 1.64
CA LEU A 139 8.53 -10.81 1.53
C LEU A 139 8.37 -10.38 0.07
N GLU A 140 9.36 -10.69 -0.78
CA GLU A 140 9.35 -10.34 -2.21
C GLU A 140 8.24 -11.11 -2.96
N VAL A 141 8.09 -12.39 -2.66
CA VAL A 141 7.05 -13.24 -3.27
C VAL A 141 5.64 -12.73 -2.92
N ILE A 142 5.43 -12.32 -1.67
CA ILE A 142 4.14 -11.81 -1.21
C ILE A 142 3.84 -10.43 -1.80
N LEU A 143 4.85 -9.57 -1.93
CA LEU A 143 4.72 -8.26 -2.58
C LEU A 143 4.62 -8.38 -4.11
N GLY A 144 4.87 -9.59 -4.67
CA GLY A 144 4.79 -9.84 -6.10
C GLY A 144 5.90 -9.16 -6.89
N LYS A 145 7.08 -9.04 -6.27
CA LYS A 145 8.30 -8.56 -6.90
C LYS A 145 9.11 -9.73 -7.44
#